data_2d07cc08701b5981596ae3cdfc72ee4f
#
_entry.id   2d07cc08701b5981596ae3cdfc72ee4f
#
_cell.length_a   1.000
_cell.length_b   1.000
_cell.length_c   1.000
_cell.angle_alpha   90.00
_cell.angle_beta   90.00
_cell.angle_gamma   90.00
#
_symmetry.space_group_name_H-M   'P 1'
#
loop_
_entity.id
_entity.type
_entity.pdbx_description
1 polymer ?
#
loop_
_entity_poly.entity_id
_entity_poly.type
_entity_poly.pdbx_seq_one_letter_code
_entity_poly.pdbx_strand_id
1 'polypeptide(L)'
;LLEQDIAGIMSYSNCSLLAASSEAIEHKSYAQQLAEHGEGTVATYVPFRNGLLISAAAAIAISLGADAICYGAHADDAAGRAYPDCTPEFYAAMDTAIYEGSGKLCHLEAPLLNKNKAQIVELGLNLGAPYQYTWSCYEGGDRPCGECGTCIDRANAFKANGVDDPAL
;
A
#
# COMPACT_ATOMS: atom_id res chain seq x y z
N LEU A 1 16.30 -11.76 -3.28
CA LEU A 1 14.86 -11.83 -2.99
C LEU A 1 14.66 -12.79 -1.81
N LEU A 2 13.94 -12.34 -0.80
CA LEU A 2 13.47 -13.16 0.33
C LEU A 2 11.96 -13.27 0.22
N GLU A 3 11.44 -14.49 0.33
CA GLU A 3 10.00 -14.77 0.27
C GLU A 3 9.53 -15.23 1.64
N GLN A 4 8.41 -14.67 2.09
CA GLN A 4 7.79 -15.00 3.36
C GLN A 4 6.31 -15.30 3.13
N ASP A 5 5.88 -16.51 3.44
CA ASP A 5 4.47 -16.89 3.39
C ASP A 5 3.74 -16.39 4.65
N ILE A 6 2.74 -15.55 4.45
CA ILE A 6 1.86 -15.01 5.50
C ILE A 6 0.39 -15.43 5.31
N ALA A 7 0.08 -16.28 4.32
CA ALA A 7 -1.28 -16.66 3.96
C ALA A 7 -2.07 -17.22 5.14
N GLY A 8 -1.45 -18.06 5.96
CA GLY A 8 -2.08 -18.65 7.15
C GLY A 8 -2.54 -17.61 8.17
N ILE A 9 -1.82 -16.50 8.34
CA ILE A 9 -2.19 -15.42 9.24
C ILE A 9 -3.31 -14.56 8.62
N MET A 10 -3.18 -14.23 7.35
CA MET A 10 -4.13 -13.36 6.64
C MET A 10 -5.49 -14.04 6.43
N SER A 11 -5.56 -15.37 6.43
CA SER A 11 -6.80 -16.14 6.25
C SER A 11 -7.87 -15.93 7.34
N TYR A 12 -7.53 -15.33 8.47
CA TYR A 12 -8.50 -14.95 9.51
C TYR A 12 -9.29 -13.65 9.19
N SER A 13 -8.91 -12.95 8.14
CA SER A 13 -9.59 -11.74 7.70
C SER A 13 -10.80 -12.07 6.80
N ASN A 14 -11.81 -11.18 6.75
CA ASN A 14 -12.87 -11.18 5.73
C ASN A 14 -12.61 -10.12 4.65
N CYS A 15 -11.38 -9.75 4.40
CA CYS A 15 -11.00 -8.80 3.35
C CYS A 15 -11.42 -9.30 1.97
N SER A 16 -11.99 -8.43 1.14
CA SER A 16 -12.46 -8.78 -0.21
C SER A 16 -11.37 -9.30 -1.17
N LEU A 17 -10.10 -9.16 -0.80
CA LEU A 17 -8.97 -9.72 -1.56
C LEU A 17 -8.72 -11.21 -1.31
N LEU A 18 -9.40 -11.81 -0.33
CA LEU A 18 -9.24 -13.22 0.00
C LEU A 18 -10.30 -14.06 -0.74
N ALA A 19 -9.88 -15.17 -1.33
CA ALA A 19 -10.76 -16.06 -2.08
C ALA A 19 -11.93 -16.63 -1.23
N ALA A 20 -11.79 -16.70 0.09
CA ALA A 20 -12.82 -17.16 1.03
C ALA A 20 -13.70 -16.02 1.56
N SER A 21 -13.46 -14.76 1.16
CA SER A 21 -14.24 -13.62 1.63
C SER A 21 -15.66 -13.65 1.06
N SER A 22 -16.62 -13.19 1.88
CA SER A 22 -17.98 -12.87 1.44
C SER A 22 -18.13 -11.46 0.87
N GLU A 23 -17.10 -10.63 1.01
CA GLU A 23 -17.08 -9.25 0.54
C GLU A 23 -16.59 -9.18 -0.90
N ALA A 24 -17.18 -8.30 -1.71
CA ALA A 24 -16.75 -8.04 -3.08
C ALA A 24 -15.76 -6.86 -3.16
N ILE A 25 -14.90 -6.88 -4.17
CA ILE A 25 -14.06 -5.73 -4.51
C ILE A 25 -14.96 -4.64 -5.10
N GLU A 26 -14.95 -3.45 -4.53
CA GLU A 26 -15.72 -2.34 -5.05
C GLU A 26 -15.11 -1.72 -6.30
N HIS A 27 -15.96 -1.50 -7.33
CA HIS A 27 -15.58 -0.85 -8.59
C HIS A 27 -15.83 0.67 -8.52
N LYS A 28 -15.19 1.32 -7.55
CA LYS A 28 -15.27 2.76 -7.27
C LYS A 28 -13.91 3.26 -6.78
N SER A 29 -13.58 4.53 -7.07
CA SER A 29 -12.39 5.16 -6.46
C SER A 29 -12.49 5.18 -4.94
N TYR A 30 -11.37 5.24 -4.24
CA TYR A 30 -11.39 5.34 -2.77
C TYR A 30 -12.12 6.59 -2.29
N ALA A 31 -11.99 7.71 -3.00
CA ALA A 31 -12.73 8.92 -2.68
C ALA A 31 -14.26 8.72 -2.74
N GLN A 32 -14.74 7.96 -3.73
CA GLN A 32 -16.17 7.60 -3.84
C GLN A 32 -16.60 6.65 -2.70
N GLN A 33 -15.81 5.62 -2.40
CA GLN A 33 -16.08 4.71 -1.29
C GLN A 33 -16.19 5.46 0.03
N LEU A 34 -15.25 6.36 0.34
CA LEU A 34 -15.29 7.19 1.55
C LEU A 34 -16.49 8.15 1.58
N ALA A 35 -16.88 8.72 0.43
CA ALA A 35 -18.05 9.61 0.36
C ALA A 35 -19.37 8.86 0.62
N GLU A 36 -19.46 7.57 0.25
CA GLU A 36 -20.66 6.75 0.44
C GLU A 36 -20.72 6.09 1.82
N HIS A 37 -19.61 5.58 2.32
CA HIS A 37 -19.54 4.79 3.55
C HIS A 37 -19.06 5.59 4.78
N GLY A 38 -18.52 6.79 4.57
CA GLY A 38 -17.90 7.59 5.62
C GLY A 38 -16.44 7.17 5.89
N GLU A 39 -15.86 7.75 6.96
CA GLU A 39 -14.51 7.39 7.40
C GLU A 39 -14.48 5.97 7.97
N GLY A 40 -13.43 5.23 7.65
CA GLY A 40 -13.22 3.86 8.13
C GLY A 40 -12.51 2.99 7.10
N THR A 41 -12.26 1.74 7.48
CA THR A 41 -11.57 0.79 6.62
C THR A 41 -12.43 0.36 5.43
N VAL A 42 -11.82 0.30 4.26
CA VAL A 42 -12.44 -0.22 3.03
C VAL A 42 -12.41 -1.76 3.02
N ALA A 43 -13.28 -2.39 2.21
CA ALA A 43 -13.40 -3.85 2.14
C ALA A 43 -12.08 -4.56 1.71
N THR A 44 -11.21 -3.85 1.00
CA THR A 44 -9.88 -4.34 0.59
C THR A 44 -8.79 -4.21 1.66
N TYR A 45 -9.12 -3.68 2.84
CA TYR A 45 -8.16 -3.60 3.94
C TYR A 45 -7.91 -4.97 4.57
N VAL A 46 -6.68 -5.45 4.50
CA VAL A 46 -6.24 -6.64 5.26
C VAL A 46 -5.72 -6.16 6.62
N PRO A 47 -6.38 -6.52 7.73
CA PRO A 47 -6.08 -5.98 9.04
C PRO A 47 -4.60 -6.11 9.42
N PHE A 48 -3.97 -4.94 9.72
CA PHE A 48 -2.59 -4.85 10.19
C PHE A 48 -1.53 -5.50 9.26
N ARG A 49 -1.82 -5.66 7.96
CA ARG A 49 -0.90 -6.31 7.01
C ARG A 49 0.46 -5.62 6.94
N ASN A 50 0.47 -4.27 6.84
CA ASN A 50 1.72 -3.52 6.80
C ASN A 50 2.51 -3.67 8.10
N GLY A 51 1.86 -3.69 9.27
CA GLY A 51 2.52 -3.93 10.54
C GLY A 51 3.22 -5.28 10.59
N LEU A 52 2.57 -6.34 10.11
CA LEU A 52 3.17 -7.67 10.03
C LEU A 52 4.36 -7.71 9.07
N LEU A 53 4.19 -7.18 7.85
CA LEU A 53 5.25 -7.17 6.82
C LEU A 53 6.46 -6.34 7.27
N ILE A 54 6.23 -5.16 7.86
CA ILE A 54 7.27 -4.28 8.39
C ILE A 54 8.01 -4.98 9.55
N SER A 55 7.30 -5.65 10.45
CA SER A 55 7.92 -6.38 11.57
C SER A 55 8.83 -7.51 11.09
N ALA A 56 8.38 -8.28 10.08
CA ALA A 56 9.19 -9.32 9.47
C ALA A 56 10.42 -8.75 8.75
N ALA A 57 10.22 -7.65 8.00
CA ALA A 57 11.31 -6.96 7.32
C ALA A 57 12.33 -6.39 8.31
N ALA A 58 11.88 -5.85 9.46
CA ALA A 58 12.75 -5.34 10.52
C ALA A 58 13.67 -6.44 11.09
N ALA A 59 13.09 -7.60 11.42
CA ALA A 59 13.88 -8.73 11.94
C ALA A 59 14.97 -9.18 10.93
N ILE A 60 14.64 -9.18 9.64
CA ILE A 60 15.58 -9.53 8.57
C ILE A 60 16.63 -8.43 8.40
N ALA A 61 16.21 -7.16 8.32
CA ALA A 61 17.09 -6.02 8.12
C ALA A 61 18.15 -5.91 9.23
N ILE A 62 17.72 -6.00 10.49
CA ILE A 62 18.62 -6.00 11.66
C ILE A 62 19.61 -7.15 11.59
N SER A 63 19.16 -8.35 11.23
CA SER A 63 20.02 -9.54 11.09
C SER A 63 21.05 -9.42 9.98
N LEU A 64 20.75 -8.61 8.94
CA LEU A 64 21.66 -8.33 7.82
C LEU A 64 22.51 -7.06 8.04
N GLY A 65 22.34 -6.36 9.15
CA GLY A 65 23.07 -5.13 9.45
C GLY A 65 22.62 -3.93 8.63
N ALA A 66 21.36 -3.94 8.16
CA ALA A 66 20.77 -2.76 7.51
C ALA A 66 20.30 -1.75 8.56
N ASP A 67 20.44 -0.47 8.26
CA ASP A 67 20.09 0.66 9.13
C ASP A 67 18.72 1.27 8.84
N ALA A 68 18.09 0.87 7.74
CA ALA A 68 16.76 1.33 7.37
C ALA A 68 15.92 0.29 6.62
N ILE A 69 14.59 0.43 6.75
CA ILE A 69 13.57 -0.30 5.99
C ILE A 69 12.68 0.74 5.33
N CYS A 70 12.37 0.57 4.06
CA CYS A 70 11.45 1.45 3.35
C CYS A 70 10.12 0.76 3.07
N TYR A 71 8.99 1.48 3.24
CA TYR A 71 7.70 1.01 2.76
C TYR A 71 6.94 2.11 2.02
N GLY A 72 5.98 1.69 1.17
CA GLY A 72 5.34 2.54 0.17
C GLY A 72 4.01 3.17 0.61
N ALA A 73 3.79 3.45 1.91
CA ALA A 73 2.59 4.17 2.34
C ALA A 73 2.51 5.55 1.72
N HIS A 74 1.30 5.99 1.40
CA HIS A 74 1.06 7.30 0.79
C HIS A 74 -0.25 7.94 1.26
N ALA A 75 -0.43 9.24 0.99
CA ALA A 75 -1.51 10.05 1.55
C ALA A 75 -2.92 9.57 1.17
N ASP A 76 -3.10 9.06 -0.07
CA ASP A 76 -4.43 8.62 -0.51
C ASP A 76 -4.90 7.36 0.22
N ASP A 77 -3.99 6.42 0.54
CA ASP A 77 -4.33 5.22 1.32
C ASP A 77 -4.64 5.56 2.78
N ALA A 78 -4.02 6.61 3.33
CA ALA A 78 -4.28 7.10 4.68
C ALA A 78 -5.60 7.88 4.78
N ALA A 79 -6.10 8.42 3.67
CA ALA A 79 -7.27 9.29 3.64
C ALA A 79 -8.51 8.60 4.24
N GLY A 80 -9.22 9.30 5.12
CA GLY A 80 -10.41 8.77 5.79
C GLY A 80 -10.18 7.49 6.60
N ARG A 81 -8.92 7.13 6.86
CA ARG A 81 -8.52 5.86 7.50
C ARG A 81 -8.89 4.61 6.68
N ALA A 82 -8.92 4.71 5.35
CA ALA A 82 -9.18 3.58 4.48
C ALA A 82 -8.20 2.42 4.74
N TYR A 83 -6.92 2.77 4.95
CA TYR A 83 -5.86 1.85 5.40
C TYR A 83 -5.15 2.45 6.63
N PRO A 84 -5.59 2.12 7.86
CA PRO A 84 -5.03 2.70 9.09
C PRO A 84 -3.53 2.50 9.24
N ASP A 85 -3.00 1.41 8.69
CA ASP A 85 -1.58 1.06 8.69
C ASP A 85 -0.76 1.73 7.57
N CYS A 86 -1.34 2.78 6.94
CA CYS A 86 -0.68 3.71 6.03
C CYS A 86 -0.66 5.15 6.58
N THR A 87 -1.19 5.39 7.78
CA THR A 87 -1.27 6.74 8.36
C THR A 87 0.08 7.23 8.89
N PRO A 88 0.30 8.56 8.97
CA PRO A 88 1.48 9.13 9.61
C PRO A 88 1.66 8.71 11.07
N GLU A 89 0.55 8.56 11.81
CA GLU A 89 0.57 8.12 13.21
C GLU A 89 1.05 6.67 13.33
N PHE A 90 0.58 5.79 12.44
CA PHE A 90 1.05 4.41 12.38
C PHE A 90 2.54 4.35 12.04
N TYR A 91 2.97 5.11 11.03
CA TYR A 91 4.39 5.21 10.65
C TYR A 91 5.26 5.60 11.85
N ALA A 92 4.91 6.68 12.54
CA ALA A 92 5.69 7.17 13.68
C ALA A 92 5.78 6.15 14.83
N ALA A 93 4.67 5.44 15.10
CA ALA A 93 4.64 4.40 16.12
C ALA A 93 5.50 3.19 15.75
N MET A 94 5.43 2.75 14.48
CA MET A 94 6.22 1.62 13.98
C MET A 94 7.71 1.96 13.90
N ASP A 95 8.08 3.17 13.45
CA ASP A 95 9.49 3.62 13.46
C ASP A 95 10.05 3.61 14.88
N THR A 96 9.30 4.17 15.84
CA THR A 96 9.69 4.14 17.26
C THR A 96 9.89 2.72 17.76
N ALA A 97 8.96 1.81 17.47
CA ALA A 97 9.03 0.41 17.90
C ALA A 97 10.26 -0.31 17.31
N ILE A 98 10.53 -0.09 16.02
CA ILE A 98 11.69 -0.67 15.33
C ILE A 98 12.99 -0.10 15.88
N TYR A 99 13.06 1.22 16.02
CA TYR A 99 14.25 1.90 16.53
C TYR A 99 14.64 1.42 17.94
N GLU A 100 13.70 1.44 18.88
CA GLU A 100 13.93 0.96 20.24
C GLU A 100 14.16 -0.56 20.28
N GLY A 101 13.38 -1.34 19.53
CA GLY A 101 13.49 -2.80 19.48
C GLY A 101 14.78 -3.31 18.81
N SER A 102 15.37 -2.52 17.92
CA SER A 102 16.67 -2.82 17.30
C SER A 102 17.88 -2.42 18.16
N GLY A 103 17.66 -1.81 19.32
CA GLY A 103 18.75 -1.18 20.08
C GLY A 103 19.29 0.07 19.40
N LYS A 104 18.44 0.82 18.72
CA LYS A 104 18.70 2.08 18.00
C LYS A 104 19.57 1.91 16.74
N LEU A 105 19.46 0.77 16.10
CA LEU A 105 20.28 0.43 14.92
C LEU A 105 19.52 0.56 13.60
N CYS A 106 18.18 0.49 13.61
CA CYS A 106 17.38 0.45 12.38
C CYS A 106 16.17 1.39 12.47
N HIS A 107 15.86 2.06 11.37
CA HIS A 107 14.72 2.96 11.24
C HIS A 107 13.72 2.45 10.19
N LEU A 108 12.46 2.88 10.32
CA LEU A 108 11.47 2.76 9.27
C LEU A 108 11.43 4.07 8.48
N GLU A 109 11.44 3.98 7.15
CA GLU A 109 11.31 5.12 6.25
C GLU A 109 10.08 4.99 5.37
N ALA A 110 9.34 6.09 5.19
CA ALA A 110 8.17 6.17 4.32
C ALA A 110 8.27 7.39 3.39
N PRO A 111 9.12 7.34 2.35
CA PRO A 111 9.45 8.51 1.52
C PRO A 111 8.26 9.07 0.73
N LEU A 112 7.19 8.29 0.58
CA LEU A 112 5.98 8.68 -0.15
C LEU A 112 4.81 9.08 0.77
N LEU A 113 4.97 9.04 2.09
CA LEU A 113 3.91 9.17 3.10
C LEU A 113 3.00 10.40 2.89
N ASN A 114 3.60 11.54 2.53
CA ASN A 114 2.90 12.81 2.35
C ASN A 114 2.59 13.13 0.88
N LYS A 115 2.71 12.15 -0.01
CA LYS A 115 2.42 12.31 -1.44
C LYS A 115 1.10 11.63 -1.80
N ASN A 116 0.32 12.28 -2.67
CA ASN A 116 -0.80 11.62 -3.32
C ASN A 116 -0.30 10.81 -4.53
N LYS A 117 -1.16 9.97 -5.09
CA LYS A 117 -0.81 9.06 -6.19
C LYS A 117 -0.35 9.81 -7.45
N ALA A 118 -0.91 10.99 -7.74
CA ALA A 118 -0.46 11.81 -8.86
C ALA A 118 0.99 12.32 -8.68
N GLN A 119 1.33 12.77 -7.47
CA GLN A 119 2.70 13.20 -7.13
C GLN A 119 3.70 12.04 -7.14
N ILE A 120 3.24 10.82 -6.81
CA ILE A 120 4.07 9.61 -6.90
C ILE A 120 4.33 9.26 -8.36
N VAL A 121 3.31 9.35 -9.22
CA VAL A 121 3.49 9.14 -10.67
C VAL A 121 4.44 10.17 -11.25
N GLU A 122 4.29 11.47 -10.91
CA GLU A 122 5.19 12.54 -11.33
C GLU A 122 6.65 12.24 -10.94
N LEU A 123 6.86 11.89 -9.65
CA LEU A 123 8.18 11.53 -9.15
C LEU A 123 8.79 10.35 -9.91
N GLY A 124 8.00 9.30 -10.11
CA GLY A 124 8.44 8.10 -10.82
C GLY A 124 8.77 8.38 -12.30
N LEU A 125 7.98 9.20 -12.99
CA LEU A 125 8.28 9.64 -14.36
C LEU A 125 9.61 10.38 -14.41
N ASN A 126 9.85 11.30 -13.47
CA ASN A 126 11.11 12.05 -13.38
C ASN A 126 12.32 11.15 -13.08
N LEU A 127 12.11 10.06 -12.34
CA LEU A 127 13.15 9.08 -12.02
C LEU A 127 13.30 7.98 -13.08
N GLY A 128 12.45 7.95 -14.11
CA GLY A 128 12.45 6.91 -15.13
C GLY A 128 11.96 5.56 -14.60
N ALA A 129 11.03 5.55 -13.64
CA ALA A 129 10.46 4.32 -13.12
C ALA A 129 9.76 3.52 -14.23
N PRO A 130 10.01 2.20 -14.34
CA PRO A 130 9.49 1.38 -15.42
C PRO A 130 8.04 0.97 -15.16
N TYR A 131 7.11 1.93 -15.25
CA TYR A 131 5.70 1.76 -14.93
C TYR A 131 4.99 0.64 -15.73
N GLN A 132 5.46 0.31 -16.92
CA GLN A 132 4.94 -0.81 -17.72
C GLN A 132 5.06 -2.18 -17.04
N TYR A 133 5.93 -2.31 -16.03
CA TYR A 133 6.12 -3.54 -15.26
C TYR A 133 5.47 -3.47 -13.87
N THR A 134 4.71 -2.40 -13.58
CA THR A 134 4.04 -2.23 -12.28
C THR A 134 2.59 -2.68 -12.35
N TRP A 135 2.07 -3.19 -11.25
CA TRP A 135 0.73 -3.73 -11.13
C TRP A 135 -0.01 -3.12 -9.94
N SER A 136 -1.27 -2.72 -10.13
CA SER A 136 -2.12 -2.21 -9.04
C SER A 136 -3.47 -2.92 -8.92
N CYS A 137 -3.90 -3.64 -9.96
CA CYS A 137 -5.22 -4.25 -10.03
C CYS A 137 -5.42 -5.31 -8.93
N TYR A 138 -6.57 -5.27 -8.27
CA TYR A 138 -6.95 -6.24 -7.23
C TYR A 138 -7.72 -7.45 -7.77
N GLU A 139 -8.33 -7.35 -8.96
CA GLU A 139 -9.06 -8.47 -9.57
C GLU A 139 -8.14 -9.57 -10.12
N GLY A 140 -6.86 -9.26 -10.34
CA GLY A 140 -5.93 -10.20 -10.97
C GLY A 140 -6.18 -10.35 -12.48
N GLY A 141 -5.76 -11.49 -13.06
CA GLY A 141 -5.86 -11.76 -14.49
C GLY A 141 -4.62 -11.33 -15.29
N ASP A 142 -4.71 -11.44 -16.63
CA ASP A 142 -3.58 -11.13 -17.53
C ASP A 142 -3.42 -9.63 -17.81
N ARG A 143 -4.46 -8.84 -17.52
CA ARG A 143 -4.50 -7.39 -17.67
C ARG A 143 -5.23 -6.74 -16.51
N PRO A 144 -4.91 -5.48 -16.15
CA PRO A 144 -5.67 -4.72 -15.17
C PRO A 144 -7.15 -4.60 -15.60
N CYS A 145 -8.10 -4.74 -14.65
CA CYS A 145 -9.53 -4.69 -14.96
C CYS A 145 -10.02 -3.29 -15.39
N GLY A 146 -9.30 -2.22 -15.00
CA GLY A 146 -9.69 -0.83 -15.28
C GLY A 146 -10.81 -0.28 -14.37
N GLU A 147 -11.45 -1.09 -13.56
CA GLU A 147 -12.69 -0.77 -12.84
C GLU A 147 -12.56 -0.79 -11.32
N CYS A 148 -11.66 -1.59 -10.74
CA CYS A 148 -11.45 -1.58 -9.29
C CYS A 148 -10.85 -0.26 -8.82
N GLY A 149 -11.00 0.08 -7.54
CA GLY A 149 -10.57 1.35 -6.98
C GLY A 149 -9.11 1.70 -7.30
N THR A 150 -8.21 0.74 -7.18
CA THR A 150 -6.79 0.96 -7.50
C THR A 150 -6.53 1.23 -8.99
N CYS A 151 -7.27 0.60 -9.91
CA CYS A 151 -7.16 0.88 -11.35
C CYS A 151 -7.66 2.29 -11.67
N ILE A 152 -8.81 2.69 -11.13
CA ILE A 152 -9.39 4.02 -11.32
C ILE A 152 -8.43 5.09 -10.80
N ASP A 153 -7.93 4.95 -9.57
CA ASP A 153 -7.05 5.93 -8.95
C ASP A 153 -5.69 5.99 -9.64
N ARG A 154 -5.19 4.85 -10.13
CA ARG A 154 -3.98 4.81 -10.95
C ARG A 154 -4.17 5.55 -12.27
N ALA A 155 -5.23 5.26 -13.02
CA ALA A 155 -5.53 5.92 -14.29
C ALA A 155 -5.67 7.46 -14.11
N ASN A 156 -6.36 7.89 -13.03
CA ASN A 156 -6.50 9.29 -12.69
C ASN A 156 -5.14 9.94 -12.38
N ALA A 157 -4.24 9.25 -11.71
CA ALA A 157 -2.91 9.76 -11.38
C ALA A 157 -2.04 9.96 -12.64
N PHE A 158 -2.07 9.04 -13.61
CA PHE A 158 -1.39 9.20 -14.89
C PHE A 158 -1.99 10.35 -15.71
N LYS A 159 -3.32 10.41 -15.80
CA LYS A 159 -4.05 11.49 -16.47
C LYS A 159 -3.73 12.87 -15.89
N ALA A 160 -3.60 12.98 -14.57
CA ALA A 160 -3.23 14.24 -13.91
C ALA A 160 -1.83 14.72 -14.31
N ASN A 161 -0.95 13.82 -14.75
CA ASN A 161 0.39 14.11 -15.28
C ASN A 161 0.41 14.25 -16.81
N GLY A 162 -0.74 14.21 -17.48
CA GLY A 162 -0.84 14.39 -18.93
C GLY A 162 -0.25 13.24 -19.75
N VAL A 163 -0.14 12.04 -19.18
CA VAL A 163 0.41 10.84 -19.85
C VAL A 163 -0.56 9.67 -19.70
N ASP A 164 -0.49 8.74 -20.64
CA ASP A 164 -1.22 7.48 -20.56
C ASP A 164 -0.50 6.49 -19.64
N ASP A 165 -1.28 5.62 -18.97
CA ASP A 165 -0.72 4.55 -18.16
C ASP A 165 -0.15 3.45 -19.07
N PRO A 166 1.16 3.17 -19.02
CA PRO A 166 1.78 2.19 -19.92
C PRO A 166 1.45 0.72 -19.55
N ALA A 167 0.70 0.48 -18.47
CA ALA A 167 0.28 -0.87 -18.05
C ALA A 167 -1.18 -1.20 -18.42
N LEU A 168 -1.94 -0.23 -18.98
CA LEU A 168 -3.35 -0.39 -19.40
C LEU A 168 -3.50 -0.61 -20.90
#